data_6dcb0bd196f43256b0433c1e86e25dd0
#
_entry.id   6dcb0bd196f43256b0433c1e86e25dd0
#
_cell.length_a   1.000
_cell.length_b   1.000
_cell.length_c   1.000
_cell.angle_alpha   90.00
_cell.angle_beta   90.00
_cell.angle_gamma   90.00
#
_symmetry.space_group_name_H-M   'P 1'
#
loop_
_entity.id
_entity.type
_entity.pdbx_description
1 polymer ?
#
loop_
_entity_poly.entity_id
_entity_poly.type
_entity_poly.pdbx_seq_one_letter_code
_entity_poly.pdbx_strand_id
1 'polypeptide(L)'
;HQSGRRQRQMCIRDSPWAHRTLIFRELKGLTDHISVSVVHPLMLENGWTFDHDAHGAGGDDLFGSDFMHQIYTRSNPTATGRVTVPVLWDKQTGQIVSNESSEIIRMFNSAFDGLTGNSDDYWPEEMRDAIEEVNDDIYPHINNGVYRSGFATTKEAYEESVTKLFVALGRMEERLSTRRYLMGDRITEADWRLFTTLIRFDAVYVGHFKCNIRRIDDYPHLSGFMRELYQMPGIAATVVMPHIK
;
A
#
# COMPACT_ATOMS: atom_id res chain seq x y z
N HIS A 1 -12.60 -10.12 25.91
CA HIS A 1 -12.15 -8.72 25.78
C HIS A 1 -10.62 -8.55 25.63
N GLN A 2 -9.89 -9.53 25.08
CA GLN A 2 -8.43 -9.44 24.88
C GLN A 2 -7.97 -9.71 23.43
N SER A 3 -8.87 -9.81 22.45
CA SER A 3 -8.50 -10.23 21.10
C SER A 3 -7.79 -9.13 20.26
N GLY A 4 -8.04 -7.86 20.54
CA GLY A 4 -7.51 -6.76 19.71
C GLY A 4 -6.00 -6.44 19.87
N ARG A 5 -5.34 -6.90 20.94
CA ARG A 5 -3.89 -6.68 21.15
C ARG A 5 -3.02 -7.81 20.60
N ARG A 6 -3.58 -8.73 19.81
CA ARG A 6 -2.89 -9.95 19.37
C ARG A 6 -2.10 -9.79 18.10
N GLN A 7 -2.41 -8.81 17.27
CA GLN A 7 -1.76 -8.62 15.98
C GLN A 7 -0.91 -7.35 15.94
N ARG A 8 0.12 -7.37 15.13
CA ARG A 8 0.98 -6.24 14.85
C ARG A 8 1.31 -6.18 13.38
N GLN A 9 1.26 -5.00 12.82
CA GLN A 9 1.69 -4.73 11.46
C GLN A 9 3.10 -4.13 11.49
N MET A 10 3.96 -4.60 10.59
CA MET A 10 5.25 -3.99 10.28
C MET A 10 5.20 -3.45 8.86
N CYS A 11 5.51 -2.19 8.71
CA CYS A 11 5.46 -1.53 7.40
C CYS A 11 6.53 -0.47 7.27
N ILE A 12 6.76 -0.05 6.04
CA ILE A 12 7.45 1.17 5.70
C ILE A 12 6.41 2.14 5.11
N ARG A 13 6.46 3.40 5.51
CA ARG A 13 5.46 4.39 5.10
C ARG A 13 5.66 4.94 3.69
N ASP A 14 6.83 4.72 3.09
CA ASP A 14 7.10 5.06 1.69
C ASP A 14 6.56 4.01 0.70
N SER A 15 6.45 2.73 1.10
CA SER A 15 5.94 1.67 0.23
C SER A 15 4.46 1.83 -0.10
N PRO A 16 4.06 1.87 -1.37
CA PRO A 16 2.64 1.92 -1.73
C PRO A 16 1.88 0.65 -1.33
N TRP A 17 2.54 -0.51 -1.25
CA TRP A 17 1.92 -1.75 -0.80
C TRP A 17 1.64 -1.72 0.71
N ALA A 18 2.61 -1.33 1.51
CA ALA A 18 2.42 -1.20 2.95
C ALA A 18 1.40 -0.09 3.30
N HIS A 19 1.37 0.99 2.52
CA HIS A 19 0.41 2.07 2.70
C HIS A 19 -1.05 1.61 2.56
N ARG A 20 -1.36 0.65 1.66
CA ARG A 20 -2.71 0.05 1.57
C ARG A 20 -3.18 -0.49 2.91
N THR A 21 -2.30 -1.19 3.62
CA THR A 21 -2.65 -1.81 4.91
C THR A 21 -2.84 -0.79 6.02
N LEU A 22 -2.10 0.33 6.00
CA LEU A 22 -2.31 1.46 6.92
C LEU A 22 -3.66 2.13 6.67
N ILE A 23 -4.03 2.33 5.41
CA ILE A 23 -5.34 2.86 5.02
C ILE A 23 -6.47 1.97 5.56
N PHE A 24 -6.41 0.66 5.29
CA PHE A 24 -7.45 -0.26 5.77
C PHE A 24 -7.49 -0.37 7.30
N ARG A 25 -6.34 -0.26 7.97
CA ARG A 25 -6.26 -0.18 9.43
C ARG A 25 -7.04 1.03 9.95
N GLU A 26 -6.94 2.18 9.27
CA GLU A 26 -7.67 3.40 9.60
C GLU A 26 -9.16 3.25 9.29
N LEU A 27 -9.51 2.89 8.05
CA LEU A 27 -10.89 2.75 7.58
C LEU A 27 -11.72 1.79 8.43
N LYS A 28 -11.11 0.73 8.92
CA LYS A 28 -11.79 -0.33 9.70
C LYS A 28 -11.71 -0.12 11.22
N GLY A 29 -11.21 1.04 11.68
CA GLY A 29 -11.13 1.36 13.11
C GLY A 29 -10.17 0.43 13.89
N LEU A 30 -9.11 -0.06 13.23
CA LEU A 30 -8.16 -1.01 13.81
C LEU A 30 -6.97 -0.36 14.51
N THR A 31 -6.93 0.96 14.60
CA THR A 31 -5.79 1.71 15.15
C THR A 31 -5.47 1.37 16.60
N ASP A 32 -6.49 1.11 17.42
CA ASP A 32 -6.33 0.71 18.83
C ASP A 32 -6.12 -0.80 19.01
N HIS A 33 -6.34 -1.57 17.94
CA HIS A 33 -6.31 -3.03 17.99
C HIS A 33 -5.06 -3.64 17.37
N ILE A 34 -4.56 -3.03 16.30
CA ILE A 34 -3.38 -3.47 15.56
C ILE A 34 -2.29 -2.40 15.67
N SER A 35 -1.28 -2.65 16.49
CA SER A 35 -0.12 -1.76 16.60
C SER A 35 0.77 -1.84 15.36
N VAL A 36 1.52 -0.78 15.08
CA VAL A 36 2.39 -0.67 13.90
C VAL A 36 3.82 -0.42 14.34
N SER A 37 4.77 -1.19 13.80
CA SER A 37 6.20 -0.84 13.76
C SER A 37 6.56 -0.36 12.37
N VAL A 38 7.34 0.70 12.29
CA VAL A 38 7.74 1.31 11.02
C VAL A 38 9.24 1.14 10.84
N VAL A 39 9.65 0.42 9.80
CA VAL A 39 11.07 0.32 9.43
C VAL A 39 11.56 1.62 8.81
N HIS A 40 12.86 1.88 8.89
CA HIS A 40 13.48 3.05 8.31
C HIS A 40 13.30 3.08 6.78
N PRO A 41 12.98 4.23 6.15
CA PRO A 41 12.72 4.31 4.72
C PRO A 41 13.95 3.97 3.86
N LEU A 42 15.14 4.23 4.37
CA LEU A 42 16.37 3.95 3.65
C LEU A 42 16.78 2.49 3.82
N MET A 43 16.68 1.71 2.75
CA MET A 43 17.15 0.32 2.71
C MET A 43 18.63 0.29 2.30
N LEU A 44 19.49 -0.14 3.21
CA LEU A 44 20.93 -0.27 3.00
C LEU A 44 21.36 -1.74 2.83
N GLU A 45 22.66 -2.01 2.97
CA GLU A 45 23.28 -3.31 2.72
C GLU A 45 22.61 -4.48 3.47
N ASN A 46 22.22 -4.24 4.74
CA ASN A 46 21.55 -5.25 5.58
C ASN A 46 20.01 -5.26 5.44
N GLY A 47 19.45 -4.60 4.43
CA GLY A 47 18.02 -4.50 4.20
C GLY A 47 17.35 -3.44 5.08
N TRP A 48 16.07 -3.65 5.38
CA TRP A 48 15.26 -2.76 6.20
C TRP A 48 15.68 -2.81 7.67
N THR A 49 15.96 -1.65 8.28
CA THR A 49 16.29 -1.50 9.69
C THR A 49 15.11 -0.98 10.51
N PHE A 50 15.16 -1.16 11.82
CA PHE A 50 14.26 -0.51 12.77
C PHE A 50 14.87 0.73 13.39
N ASP A 51 15.82 1.38 12.73
CA ASP A 51 16.42 2.63 13.18
C ASP A 51 15.37 3.74 13.29
N HIS A 52 15.59 4.63 14.25
CA HIS A 52 14.72 5.78 14.47
C HIS A 52 15.04 6.91 13.48
N ASP A 53 14.00 7.60 13.02
CA ASP A 53 14.11 8.85 12.28
C ASP A 53 13.23 9.96 12.88
N ALA A 54 13.33 11.17 12.31
CA ALA A 54 12.54 12.32 12.76
C ALA A 54 11.05 12.25 12.33
N HIS A 55 10.65 11.27 11.50
CA HIS A 55 9.34 11.21 10.86
C HIS A 55 8.50 9.99 11.27
N GLY A 56 8.97 9.26 12.30
CA GLY A 56 8.22 8.17 12.93
C GLY A 56 8.57 6.78 12.44
N ALA A 57 9.74 6.59 11.80
CA ALA A 57 10.40 5.30 11.79
C ALA A 57 11.01 5.06 13.17
N GLY A 58 11.06 3.82 13.57
CA GLY A 58 11.83 3.45 14.74
C GLY A 58 11.22 2.38 15.60
N GLY A 59 12.13 1.52 16.04
CA GLY A 59 11.90 0.49 17.03
C GLY A 59 11.05 -0.69 16.58
N ASP A 60 11.54 -1.88 16.87
CA ASP A 60 10.69 -3.06 17.00
C ASP A 60 10.33 -3.24 18.48
N ASP A 61 9.20 -2.62 18.90
CA ASP A 61 8.74 -2.76 20.29
C ASP A 61 8.28 -4.18 20.63
N LEU A 62 8.24 -5.10 19.66
CA LEU A 62 7.78 -6.46 19.90
C LEU A 62 8.93 -7.36 20.35
N PHE A 63 10.08 -7.25 19.71
CA PHE A 63 11.22 -8.13 19.95
C PHE A 63 12.55 -7.39 20.14
N GLY A 64 12.58 -6.08 19.90
CA GLY A 64 13.82 -5.30 19.90
C GLY A 64 14.76 -5.70 18.78
N SER A 65 14.22 -6.10 17.63
CA SER A 65 15.02 -6.47 16.46
C SER A 65 15.63 -5.24 15.81
N ASP A 66 16.85 -5.36 15.28
CA ASP A 66 17.52 -4.29 14.53
C ASP A 66 17.09 -4.28 13.06
N PHE A 67 16.78 -5.47 12.50
CA PHE A 67 16.51 -5.65 11.08
C PHE A 67 15.21 -6.42 10.82
N MET A 68 14.54 -6.07 9.74
CA MET A 68 13.30 -6.73 9.32
C MET A 68 13.47 -8.22 9.00
N HIS A 69 14.64 -8.65 8.49
CA HIS A 69 14.89 -10.07 8.21
C HIS A 69 14.85 -10.93 9.49
N GLN A 70 15.14 -10.37 10.66
CA GLN A 70 15.07 -11.08 11.93
C GLN A 70 13.63 -11.45 12.30
N ILE A 71 12.64 -10.69 11.84
CA ILE A 71 11.22 -11.02 12.00
C ILE A 71 10.85 -12.25 11.17
N TYR A 72 11.36 -12.33 9.94
CA TYR A 72 11.14 -13.48 9.05
C TYR A 72 11.77 -14.76 9.61
N THR A 73 13.03 -14.69 10.04
CA THR A 73 13.73 -15.85 10.61
C THR A 73 13.18 -16.26 11.96
N ARG A 74 12.57 -15.33 12.72
CA ARG A 74 11.84 -15.65 13.95
C ARG A 74 10.56 -16.43 13.66
N SER A 75 9.84 -16.09 12.60
CA SER A 75 8.66 -16.82 12.16
C SER A 75 9.02 -18.20 11.60
N ASN A 76 10.07 -18.24 10.78
CA ASN A 76 10.57 -19.49 10.21
C ASN A 76 12.11 -19.44 10.15
N PRO A 77 12.83 -20.20 11.00
CA PRO A 77 14.30 -20.20 11.02
C PRO A 77 14.98 -20.60 9.71
N THR A 78 14.26 -21.27 8.83
CA THR A 78 14.77 -21.67 7.50
C THR A 78 14.29 -20.74 6.38
N ALA A 79 13.66 -19.60 6.72
CA ALA A 79 13.20 -18.65 5.73
C ALA A 79 14.36 -18.15 4.85
N THR A 80 14.18 -18.26 3.56
CA THR A 80 15.10 -17.75 2.53
C THR A 80 14.32 -16.89 1.54
N GLY A 81 14.99 -15.93 0.92
CA GLY A 81 14.38 -15.06 -0.08
C GLY A 81 14.35 -13.59 0.30
N ARG A 82 13.61 -12.81 -0.47
CA ARG A 82 13.53 -11.37 -0.28
C ARG A 82 12.61 -11.03 0.89
N VAL A 83 13.13 -10.22 1.79
CA VAL A 83 12.36 -9.62 2.88
C VAL A 83 11.56 -8.43 2.35
N THR A 84 10.25 -8.45 2.53
CA THR A 84 9.31 -7.42 2.05
C THR A 84 8.46 -6.87 3.18
N VAL A 85 7.83 -5.73 2.93
CA VAL A 85 6.81 -5.09 3.76
C VAL A 85 5.59 -4.79 2.90
N PRO A 86 4.35 -4.84 3.45
CA PRO A 86 3.99 -5.02 4.86
C PRO A 86 4.18 -6.45 5.37
N VAL A 87 4.14 -6.62 6.69
CA VAL A 87 4.02 -7.92 7.37
C VAL A 87 2.95 -7.82 8.43
N LEU A 88 2.03 -8.76 8.45
CA LEU A 88 1.07 -8.95 9.53
C LEU A 88 1.55 -10.09 10.43
N TRP A 89 1.80 -9.76 11.70
CA TRP A 89 2.30 -10.69 12.71
C TRP A 89 1.21 -11.05 13.71
N ASP A 90 1.05 -12.33 14.02
CA ASP A 90 0.20 -12.80 15.10
C ASP A 90 1.04 -13.04 16.35
N LYS A 91 0.75 -12.26 17.40
CA LYS A 91 1.44 -12.37 18.70
C LYS A 91 1.10 -13.64 19.46
N GLN A 92 -0.04 -14.28 19.17
CA GLN A 92 -0.47 -15.48 19.87
C GLN A 92 0.25 -16.71 19.33
N THR A 93 0.32 -16.83 18.01
CA THR A 93 1.00 -17.96 17.36
C THR A 93 2.51 -17.73 17.22
N GLY A 94 2.95 -16.47 17.33
CA GLY A 94 4.36 -16.10 17.16
C GLY A 94 4.84 -16.23 15.72
N GLN A 95 3.95 -15.98 14.75
CA GLN A 95 4.25 -16.17 13.32
C GLN A 95 3.74 -15.03 12.45
N ILE A 96 4.34 -14.92 11.25
CA ILE A 96 3.81 -14.08 10.17
C ILE A 96 2.52 -14.72 9.65
N VAL A 97 1.44 -13.93 9.62
CA VAL A 97 0.15 -14.32 9.03
C VAL A 97 0.20 -14.16 7.51
N SER A 98 0.65 -13.00 7.04
CA SER A 98 0.86 -12.71 5.63
C SER A 98 1.83 -11.53 5.46
N ASN A 99 2.51 -11.48 4.32
CA ASN A 99 3.29 -10.35 3.84
C ASN A 99 2.79 -9.80 2.49
N GLU A 100 1.61 -10.26 2.05
CA GLU A 100 0.96 -9.77 0.84
C GLU A 100 -0.10 -8.71 1.17
N SER A 101 0.13 -7.49 0.68
CA SER A 101 -0.76 -6.36 0.99
C SER A 101 -2.20 -6.61 0.57
N SER A 102 -2.43 -7.29 -0.55
CA SER A 102 -3.76 -7.64 -1.05
C SER A 102 -4.52 -8.59 -0.12
N GLU A 103 -3.83 -9.55 0.48
CA GLU A 103 -4.42 -10.46 1.47
C GLU A 103 -4.69 -9.73 2.79
N ILE A 104 -3.72 -8.93 3.26
CA ILE A 104 -3.85 -8.21 4.53
C ILE A 104 -5.03 -7.25 4.50
N ILE A 105 -5.23 -6.47 3.41
CA ILE A 105 -6.37 -5.56 3.32
C ILE A 105 -7.71 -6.31 3.32
N ARG A 106 -7.79 -7.49 2.71
CA ARG A 106 -8.99 -8.33 2.73
C ARG A 106 -9.25 -8.96 4.10
N MET A 107 -8.19 -9.34 4.83
CA MET A 107 -8.32 -9.74 6.24
C MET A 107 -8.85 -8.57 7.08
N PHE A 108 -8.32 -7.36 6.90
CA PHE A 108 -8.77 -6.18 7.63
C PHE A 108 -10.21 -5.80 7.27
N ASN A 109 -10.63 -6.04 6.02
CA ASN A 109 -11.95 -5.72 5.53
C ASN A 109 -13.09 -6.40 6.32
N SER A 110 -12.89 -7.62 6.81
CA SER A 110 -13.99 -8.38 7.43
C SER A 110 -13.65 -9.13 8.72
N ALA A 111 -12.38 -9.59 8.88
CA ALA A 111 -12.05 -10.49 10.00
C ALA A 111 -12.17 -9.84 11.39
N PHE A 112 -12.23 -8.52 11.48
CA PHE A 112 -12.26 -7.77 12.73
C PHE A 112 -13.58 -7.00 12.95
N ASP A 113 -14.60 -7.21 12.11
CA ASP A 113 -15.88 -6.51 12.21
C ASP A 113 -16.56 -6.72 13.57
N GLY A 114 -16.51 -7.94 14.08
CA GLY A 114 -17.02 -8.26 15.43
C GLY A 114 -16.25 -7.59 16.57
N LEU A 115 -15.03 -7.10 16.33
CA LEU A 115 -14.21 -6.41 17.32
C LEU A 115 -14.44 -4.89 17.29
N THR A 116 -14.51 -4.30 16.08
CA THR A 116 -14.62 -2.86 15.89
C THR A 116 -16.06 -2.38 15.77
N GLY A 117 -16.99 -3.27 15.41
CA GLY A 117 -18.36 -2.91 15.03
C GLY A 117 -18.46 -2.23 13.67
N ASN A 118 -17.37 -2.13 12.93
CA ASN A 118 -17.33 -1.52 11.60
C ASN A 118 -17.50 -2.61 10.53
N SER A 119 -18.65 -2.60 9.87
CA SER A 119 -19.03 -3.55 8.81
C SER A 119 -18.90 -2.97 7.40
N ASP A 120 -18.22 -1.83 7.22
CA ASP A 120 -17.93 -1.30 5.89
C ASP A 120 -17.17 -2.34 5.08
N ASP A 121 -17.66 -2.60 3.87
CA ASP A 121 -17.12 -3.64 3.00
C ASP A 121 -16.58 -3.03 1.70
N TYR A 122 -15.27 -3.11 1.52
CA TYR A 122 -14.53 -2.60 0.35
C TYR A 122 -14.26 -3.69 -0.70
N TRP A 123 -14.73 -4.93 -0.46
CA TRP A 123 -14.61 -6.05 -1.38
C TRP A 123 -15.88 -6.93 -1.38
N PRO A 124 -17.04 -6.30 -1.65
CA PRO A 124 -18.34 -6.96 -1.57
C PRO A 124 -18.45 -8.08 -2.61
N GLU A 125 -19.11 -9.16 -2.21
CA GLU A 125 -19.15 -10.41 -2.97
C GLU A 125 -19.66 -10.21 -4.40
N GLU A 126 -20.69 -9.41 -4.55
CA GLU A 126 -21.34 -9.10 -5.83
C GLU A 126 -20.49 -8.30 -6.82
N MET A 127 -19.38 -7.70 -6.34
CA MET A 127 -18.48 -6.86 -7.16
C MET A 127 -17.10 -7.47 -7.34
N ARG A 128 -16.79 -8.62 -6.76
CA ARG A 128 -15.42 -9.19 -6.72
C ARG A 128 -14.83 -9.37 -8.10
N ASP A 129 -15.58 -9.98 -9.03
CA ASP A 129 -15.08 -10.22 -10.39
C ASP A 129 -14.73 -8.90 -11.10
N ALA A 130 -15.57 -7.88 -10.97
CA ALA A 130 -15.34 -6.57 -11.56
C ALA A 130 -14.18 -5.81 -10.87
N ILE A 131 -14.02 -5.97 -9.56
CA ILE A 131 -12.87 -5.41 -8.81
C ILE A 131 -11.58 -6.08 -9.26
N GLU A 132 -11.57 -7.40 -9.42
CA GLU A 132 -10.38 -8.12 -9.89
C GLU A 132 -10.01 -7.73 -11.32
N GLU A 133 -10.98 -7.58 -12.23
CA GLU A 133 -10.72 -7.09 -13.60
C GLU A 133 -9.99 -5.74 -13.59
N VAL A 134 -10.42 -4.81 -12.74
CA VAL A 134 -9.76 -3.52 -12.60
C VAL A 134 -8.39 -3.65 -11.93
N ASN A 135 -8.24 -4.49 -10.92
CA ASN A 135 -6.97 -4.76 -10.27
C ASN A 135 -5.95 -5.39 -11.23
N ASP A 136 -6.39 -6.28 -12.14
CA ASP A 136 -5.56 -6.92 -13.15
C ASP A 136 -5.02 -5.93 -14.20
N ASP A 137 -5.69 -4.79 -14.39
CA ASP A 137 -5.15 -3.69 -15.20
C ASP A 137 -4.24 -2.77 -14.37
N ILE A 138 -4.68 -2.36 -13.19
CA ILE A 138 -3.94 -1.42 -12.32
C ILE A 138 -2.62 -2.02 -11.84
N TYR A 139 -2.61 -3.27 -11.39
CA TYR A 139 -1.45 -3.85 -10.73
C TYR A 139 -0.23 -3.96 -11.66
N PRO A 140 -0.31 -4.62 -12.85
CA PRO A 140 0.84 -4.75 -13.73
C PRO A 140 1.26 -3.45 -14.42
N HIS A 141 0.30 -2.56 -14.76
CA HIS A 141 0.55 -1.43 -15.63
C HIS A 141 0.77 -0.13 -14.86
N ILE A 142 0.15 0.06 -13.70
CA ILE A 142 0.27 1.28 -12.90
C ILE A 142 1.13 1.01 -11.66
N ASN A 143 0.70 0.14 -10.73
CA ASN A 143 1.43 -0.07 -9.48
C ASN A 143 2.84 -0.61 -9.71
N ASN A 144 3.00 -1.65 -10.53
CA ASN A 144 4.30 -2.17 -10.95
C ASN A 144 4.89 -1.39 -12.12
N GLY A 145 4.05 -0.74 -12.94
CA GLY A 145 4.47 0.01 -14.11
C GLY A 145 5.46 1.12 -13.79
N VAL A 146 5.23 1.88 -12.72
CA VAL A 146 6.16 2.92 -12.26
C VAL A 146 7.53 2.35 -11.89
N TYR A 147 7.56 1.18 -11.24
CA TYR A 147 8.81 0.50 -10.87
C TYR A 147 9.51 -0.10 -12.07
N ARG A 148 8.78 -0.72 -13.00
CA ARG A 148 9.35 -1.24 -14.26
C ARG A 148 9.98 -0.13 -15.07
N SER A 149 9.34 1.04 -15.12
CA SER A 149 9.90 2.22 -15.80
C SER A 149 11.15 2.73 -15.07
N GLY A 150 11.07 2.88 -13.74
CA GLY A 150 12.16 3.42 -12.93
C GLY A 150 13.41 2.54 -12.88
N PHE A 151 13.25 1.23 -12.89
CA PHE A 151 14.34 0.24 -12.85
C PHE A 151 14.73 -0.32 -14.21
N ALA A 152 14.17 0.19 -15.30
CA ALA A 152 14.56 -0.22 -16.65
C ALA A 152 16.03 0.13 -16.91
N THR A 153 16.77 -0.87 -17.40
CA THR A 153 18.23 -0.76 -17.68
C THR A 153 18.53 -0.45 -19.15
N THR A 154 17.52 -0.54 -20.03
CA THR A 154 17.63 -0.19 -21.44
C THR A 154 16.54 0.80 -21.84
N LYS A 155 16.80 1.53 -22.95
CA LYS A 155 15.83 2.48 -23.49
C LYS A 155 14.54 1.79 -23.93
N GLU A 156 14.65 0.66 -24.58
CA GLU A 156 13.53 -0.14 -25.09
C GLU A 156 12.63 -0.63 -23.96
N ALA A 157 13.21 -1.17 -22.88
CA ALA A 157 12.47 -1.61 -21.70
C ALA A 157 11.76 -0.45 -21.00
N TYR A 158 12.42 0.71 -20.92
CA TYR A 158 11.80 1.93 -20.39
C TYR A 158 10.62 2.40 -21.26
N GLU A 159 10.83 2.55 -22.57
CA GLU A 159 9.80 3.03 -23.50
C GLU A 159 8.58 2.11 -23.53
N GLU A 160 8.79 0.79 -23.52
CA GLU A 160 7.71 -0.17 -23.42
C GLU A 160 6.92 0.00 -22.11
N SER A 161 7.62 0.09 -21.01
CA SER A 161 6.99 0.15 -19.67
C SER A 161 6.25 1.46 -19.45
N VAL A 162 6.90 2.59 -19.77
CA VAL A 162 6.30 3.92 -19.58
C VAL A 162 5.11 4.15 -20.49
N THR A 163 5.14 3.62 -21.73
CA THR A 163 4.01 3.69 -22.64
C THR A 163 2.80 2.93 -22.08
N LYS A 164 2.99 1.70 -21.63
CA LYS A 164 1.92 0.89 -21.00
C LYS A 164 1.34 1.58 -19.75
N LEU A 165 2.20 2.19 -18.94
CA LEU A 165 1.79 2.93 -17.75
C LEU A 165 0.86 4.09 -18.12
N PHE A 166 1.24 4.93 -19.07
CA PHE A 166 0.44 6.11 -19.44
C PHE A 166 -0.83 5.75 -20.22
N VAL A 167 -0.84 4.66 -20.99
CA VAL A 167 -2.06 4.09 -21.57
C VAL A 167 -3.03 3.63 -20.46
N ALA A 168 -2.54 2.95 -19.44
CA ALA A 168 -3.37 2.52 -18.32
C ALA A 168 -3.90 3.71 -17.49
N LEU A 169 -3.08 4.72 -17.22
CA LEU A 169 -3.54 5.97 -16.58
C LEU A 169 -4.64 6.66 -17.41
N GLY A 170 -4.51 6.67 -18.75
CA GLY A 170 -5.54 7.20 -19.65
C GLY A 170 -6.86 6.44 -19.53
N ARG A 171 -6.84 5.09 -19.43
CA ARG A 171 -8.05 4.29 -19.21
C ARG A 171 -8.71 4.59 -17.86
N MET A 172 -7.92 4.79 -16.80
CA MET A 172 -8.46 5.14 -15.47
C MET A 172 -9.05 6.56 -15.47
N GLU A 173 -8.41 7.50 -16.15
CA GLU A 173 -8.94 8.85 -16.36
C GLU A 173 -10.29 8.83 -17.08
N GLU A 174 -10.39 8.08 -18.18
CA GLU A 174 -11.64 7.92 -18.93
C GLU A 174 -12.72 7.25 -18.06
N ARG A 175 -12.37 6.20 -17.31
CA ARG A 175 -13.29 5.51 -16.40
C ARG A 175 -13.87 6.47 -15.36
N LEU A 176 -13.04 7.32 -14.77
CA LEU A 176 -13.44 8.30 -13.76
C LEU A 176 -14.17 9.53 -14.34
N SER A 177 -14.15 9.73 -15.65
CA SER A 177 -14.91 10.82 -16.30
C SER A 177 -16.43 10.67 -16.19
N THR A 178 -16.89 9.44 -15.99
CA THR A 178 -18.32 9.08 -15.90
C THR A 178 -18.69 8.43 -14.58
N ARG A 179 -17.74 8.26 -13.67
CA ARG A 179 -17.92 7.56 -12.39
C ARG A 179 -17.15 8.30 -11.30
N ARG A 180 -17.71 8.33 -10.11
CA ARG A 180 -17.05 8.95 -8.95
C ARG A 180 -15.85 8.12 -8.48
N TYR A 181 -15.98 6.80 -8.46
CA TYR A 181 -14.95 5.83 -8.08
C TYR A 181 -14.79 4.77 -9.17
N LEU A 182 -13.78 3.95 -9.09
CA LEU A 182 -13.48 2.95 -10.11
C LEU A 182 -14.65 1.97 -10.35
N MET A 183 -15.45 1.70 -9.32
CA MET A 183 -16.59 0.81 -9.38
C MET A 183 -17.95 1.54 -9.38
N GLY A 184 -18.00 2.83 -9.74
CA GLY A 184 -19.21 3.66 -9.77
C GLY A 184 -19.29 4.60 -8.58
N ASP A 185 -20.36 4.51 -7.79
CA ASP A 185 -20.60 5.42 -6.65
C ASP A 185 -20.08 4.85 -5.31
N ARG A 186 -19.52 3.64 -5.32
CA ARG A 186 -19.02 2.95 -4.14
C ARG A 186 -17.51 2.81 -4.18
N ILE A 187 -16.84 3.21 -3.09
CA ILE A 187 -15.40 2.99 -2.90
C ILE A 187 -15.15 1.51 -2.62
N THR A 188 -14.12 0.95 -3.28
CA THR A 188 -13.68 -0.42 -3.12
C THR A 188 -12.18 -0.51 -2.90
N GLU A 189 -11.64 -1.72 -2.69
CA GLU A 189 -10.21 -1.91 -2.55
C GLU A 189 -9.41 -1.48 -3.80
N ALA A 190 -10.02 -1.52 -5.00
CA ALA A 190 -9.37 -1.07 -6.23
C ALA A 190 -8.99 0.43 -6.18
N ASP A 191 -9.87 1.26 -5.62
CA ASP A 191 -9.63 2.69 -5.42
C ASP A 191 -8.41 2.94 -4.53
N TRP A 192 -8.31 2.21 -3.43
CA TRP A 192 -7.17 2.32 -2.51
C TRP A 192 -5.87 1.79 -3.10
N ARG A 193 -5.93 0.72 -3.90
CA ARG A 193 -4.76 0.21 -4.62
C ARG A 193 -4.23 1.20 -5.65
N LEU A 194 -5.09 1.92 -6.34
CA LEU A 194 -4.70 2.98 -7.26
C LEU A 194 -4.16 4.20 -6.50
N PHE A 195 -4.90 4.65 -5.47
CA PHE A 195 -4.56 5.84 -4.68
C PHE A 195 -3.12 5.85 -4.18
N THR A 196 -2.63 4.73 -3.65
CA THR A 196 -1.28 4.68 -3.07
C THR A 196 -0.17 4.96 -4.09
N THR A 197 -0.40 4.64 -5.36
CA THR A 197 0.52 5.00 -6.45
C THR A 197 0.33 6.45 -6.88
N LEU A 198 -0.91 6.92 -7.03
CA LEU A 198 -1.20 8.29 -7.48
C LEU A 198 -0.63 9.34 -6.52
N ILE A 199 -0.78 9.16 -5.21
CA ILE A 199 -0.30 10.12 -4.19
C ILE A 199 1.23 10.28 -4.19
N ARG A 200 1.97 9.32 -4.74
CA ARG A 200 3.43 9.33 -4.91
C ARG A 200 3.88 9.81 -6.27
N PHE A 201 2.97 9.83 -7.23
CA PHE A 201 3.33 9.94 -8.64
C PHE A 201 4.10 11.22 -8.94
N ASP A 202 3.49 12.37 -8.72
CA ASP A 202 4.08 13.66 -9.03
C ASP A 202 5.26 14.01 -8.10
N ALA A 203 5.21 13.55 -6.85
CA ALA A 203 6.23 13.82 -5.86
C ALA A 203 7.52 13.01 -6.08
N VAL A 204 7.42 11.80 -6.61
CA VAL A 204 8.54 10.85 -6.73
C VAL A 204 8.68 10.28 -8.13
N TYR A 205 7.64 9.65 -8.69
CA TYR A 205 7.80 8.83 -9.89
C TYR A 205 8.05 9.68 -11.14
N VAL A 206 7.53 10.90 -11.21
CA VAL A 206 7.81 11.84 -12.31
C VAL A 206 9.30 12.15 -12.40
N GLY A 207 9.94 12.46 -11.28
CA GLY A 207 11.38 12.78 -11.24
C GLY A 207 12.26 11.54 -11.16
N HIS A 208 12.09 10.77 -10.09
CA HIS A 208 13.00 9.68 -9.73
C HIS A 208 12.92 8.49 -10.70
N PHE A 209 11.71 8.12 -11.12
CA PHE A 209 11.48 7.01 -12.06
C PHE A 209 11.26 7.46 -13.50
N LYS A 210 11.36 8.77 -13.77
CA LYS A 210 11.18 9.37 -15.11
C LYS A 210 9.82 9.06 -15.73
N CYS A 211 8.79 8.84 -14.92
CA CYS A 211 7.40 8.68 -15.37
C CYS A 211 6.82 10.07 -15.70
N ASN A 212 7.41 10.77 -16.67
CA ASN A 212 7.26 12.23 -16.85
C ASN A 212 6.58 12.65 -18.16
N ILE A 213 5.83 11.75 -18.81
CA ILE A 213 5.04 12.11 -19.99
C ILE A 213 3.92 13.09 -19.61
N ARG A 214 3.27 12.84 -18.44
CA ARG A 214 2.20 13.67 -17.91
C ARG A 214 2.15 13.53 -16.39
N ARG A 215 1.85 14.60 -15.67
CA ARG A 215 1.66 14.59 -14.21
C ARG A 215 0.24 14.18 -13.86
N ILE A 216 0.01 13.65 -12.66
CA ILE A 216 -1.35 13.36 -12.18
C ILE A 216 -2.16 14.65 -12.07
N ASP A 217 -1.55 15.76 -11.69
CA ASP A 217 -2.22 17.07 -11.65
C ASP A 217 -2.78 17.51 -13.02
N ASP A 218 -2.25 17.00 -14.13
CA ASP A 218 -2.73 17.30 -15.48
C ASP A 218 -3.91 16.41 -15.93
N TYR A 219 -4.32 15.42 -15.12
CA TYR A 219 -5.47 14.56 -15.33
C TYR A 219 -6.65 15.03 -14.47
N PRO A 220 -7.69 15.68 -15.04
CA PRO A 220 -8.77 16.27 -14.24
C PRO A 220 -9.46 15.29 -13.30
N HIS A 221 -9.77 14.09 -13.77
CA HIS A 221 -10.52 13.11 -13.01
C HIS A 221 -9.63 12.34 -12.02
N LEU A 222 -8.45 11.87 -12.44
CA LEU A 222 -7.49 11.22 -11.54
C LEU A 222 -7.03 12.14 -10.41
N SER A 223 -6.75 13.43 -10.73
CA SER A 223 -6.36 14.42 -9.73
C SER A 223 -7.50 14.68 -8.74
N GLY A 224 -8.73 14.86 -9.23
CA GLY A 224 -9.92 15.03 -8.39
C GLY A 224 -10.17 13.82 -7.49
N PHE A 225 -10.15 12.63 -8.05
CA PHE A 225 -10.28 11.35 -7.35
C PHE A 225 -9.21 11.17 -6.25
N MET A 226 -7.95 11.39 -6.58
CA MET A 226 -6.85 11.30 -5.60
C MET A 226 -7.04 12.28 -4.44
N ARG A 227 -7.44 13.53 -4.73
CA ARG A 227 -7.68 14.55 -3.70
C ARG A 227 -8.88 14.21 -2.83
N GLU A 228 -9.95 13.67 -3.41
CA GLU A 228 -11.11 13.22 -2.65
C GLU A 228 -10.74 12.13 -1.65
N LEU A 229 -10.05 11.08 -2.11
CA LEU A 229 -9.62 10.00 -1.23
C LEU A 229 -8.66 10.48 -0.14
N TYR A 230 -7.72 11.38 -0.47
CA TYR A 230 -6.81 11.97 0.51
C TYR A 230 -7.53 12.73 1.63
N GLN A 231 -8.65 13.40 1.30
CA GLN A 231 -9.44 14.20 2.24
C GLN A 231 -10.40 13.37 3.10
N MET A 232 -10.54 12.09 2.84
CA MET A 232 -11.35 11.23 3.68
C MET A 232 -10.81 11.19 5.12
N PRO A 233 -11.70 11.13 6.13
CA PRO A 233 -11.28 11.11 7.53
C PRO A 233 -10.21 10.05 7.80
N GLY A 234 -9.12 10.44 8.45
CA GLY A 234 -8.01 9.56 8.83
C GLY A 234 -6.98 9.29 7.72
N ILE A 235 -7.33 9.42 6.44
CA ILE A 235 -6.46 9.02 5.32
C ILE A 235 -5.23 9.90 5.20
N ALA A 236 -5.37 11.22 5.34
CA ALA A 236 -4.23 12.15 5.28
C ALA A 236 -3.13 11.80 6.31
N ALA A 237 -3.52 11.30 7.49
CA ALA A 237 -2.57 10.88 8.54
C ALA A 237 -1.74 9.64 8.16
N THR A 238 -2.20 8.86 7.18
CA THR A 238 -1.46 7.70 6.66
C THR A 238 -0.38 8.07 5.63
N VAL A 239 -0.40 9.32 5.13
CA VAL A 239 0.51 9.83 4.11
C VAL A 239 1.65 10.59 4.76
N VAL A 240 2.84 10.00 4.81
CA VAL A 240 4.04 10.62 5.41
C VAL A 240 4.98 11.06 4.28
N MET A 241 4.80 12.29 3.80
CA MET A 241 5.56 12.81 2.65
C MET A 241 7.10 12.79 2.85
N PRO A 242 7.67 13.03 4.04
CA PRO A 242 9.12 12.87 4.26
C PRO A 242 9.65 11.45 4.05
N HIS A 243 8.83 10.41 4.26
CA HIS A 243 9.20 9.03 3.94
C HIS A 243 9.00 8.70 2.46
N ILE A 244 8.08 9.40 1.78
CA ILE A 244 7.76 9.18 0.37
C ILE A 244 8.82 9.81 -0.55
N LYS A 245 9.34 10.98 -0.18
CA LYS A 245 10.37 11.74 -0.91
C LYS A 245 11.78 11.30 -0.54
#